data_223ced706b89f480024f5537d3a9ee16
#
_entry.id   223ced706b89f480024f5537d3a9ee16
#
_cell.length_a   1.000
_cell.length_b   1.000
_cell.length_c   1.000
_cell.angle_alpha   90.00
_cell.angle_beta   90.00
_cell.angle_gamma   90.00
#
_symmetry.space_group_name_H-M   'P 1'
#
loop_
_entity.id
_entity.type
_entity.pdbx_description
1 polymer ?
#
loop_
_entity_poly.entity_id
_entity_poly.type
_entity_poly.pdbx_seq_one_letter_code
_entity_poly.pdbx_strand_id
1 'polypeptide(L)'
;MVLRLVGSEMCIRDSYDPEGSPLNFAWDLNTLEDSDGDGDPSNDPDATTETVLLDTSSSGYIYGSLRVDDGAGAVAVESFELNVTTRTFRVTWITETYEVSWDEYLDQGDSWSGNMTPGDIGRVLSFNAVLELDQDVAPPHDNFTLSLNIVEDNYNRRVATEAGNYSTNEPARAEMSEDGMNERGEDGMYTSDSAEALLRLLLNSRESGKGQGAWVWTVVAQQSDPDAIIGEIDPDPGNDWTLTVEVVVMRPSLTEVALGSASES
;
A
#
# COMPACT_ATOMS: atom_id res chain seq x y z
N MET A 1 -10.08 -40.96 10.40
CA MET A 1 -9.80 -39.57 10.79
C MET A 1 -10.45 -38.64 9.75
N VAL A 2 -11.45 -37.87 10.14
CA VAL A 2 -12.12 -36.96 9.20
C VAL A 2 -11.57 -35.57 9.46
N LEU A 3 -10.61 -35.15 8.64
CA LEU A 3 -10.11 -33.77 8.60
C LEU A 3 -11.21 -32.88 8.02
N ARG A 4 -11.86 -32.08 8.86
CA ARG A 4 -12.74 -31.01 8.41
C ARG A 4 -12.01 -29.67 8.50
N LEU A 5 -11.47 -29.24 7.40
CA LEU A 5 -10.92 -27.88 7.23
C LEU A 5 -12.08 -26.88 7.12
N VAL A 6 -12.43 -26.26 8.24
CA VAL A 6 -13.18 -25.00 8.27
C VAL A 6 -12.35 -24.06 9.13
N GLY A 7 -11.53 -23.24 8.48
CA GLY A 7 -10.74 -22.22 9.15
C GLY A 7 -9.59 -22.74 9.99
N SER A 8 -8.67 -23.48 9.40
CA SER A 8 -7.36 -23.81 10.02
C SER A 8 -7.41 -24.54 11.38
N GLU A 9 -8.51 -25.20 11.74
CA GLU A 9 -8.64 -25.93 13.01
C GLU A 9 -8.53 -27.44 12.78
N MET A 10 -7.60 -28.09 13.49
CA MET A 10 -7.51 -29.55 13.58
C MET A 10 -7.96 -30.04 14.96
N CYS A 11 -8.81 -31.02 15.00
CA CYS A 11 -9.40 -31.55 16.24
C CYS A 11 -9.48 -33.06 16.22
N ILE A 12 -9.13 -33.69 17.35
CA ILE A 12 -9.24 -35.12 17.56
C ILE A 12 -10.34 -35.39 18.57
N ARG A 13 -11.52 -35.73 18.09
CA ARG A 13 -12.67 -36.04 18.96
C ARG A 13 -13.00 -37.54 19.05
N ASP A 14 -12.26 -38.35 18.35
CA ASP A 14 -12.45 -39.80 18.23
C ASP A 14 -11.37 -40.64 18.92
N SER A 15 -10.35 -39.99 19.50
CA SER A 15 -9.35 -40.64 20.31
C SER A 15 -9.92 -40.98 21.71
N TYR A 16 -9.82 -42.19 22.13
CA TYR A 16 -10.20 -42.62 23.48
C TYR A 16 -9.27 -43.73 24.00
N ASP A 17 -9.10 -43.77 25.31
CA ASP A 17 -8.44 -44.88 26.00
C ASP A 17 -9.49 -45.92 26.47
N PRO A 18 -9.35 -47.21 26.14
CA PRO A 18 -10.27 -48.26 26.58
C PRO A 18 -10.39 -48.38 28.10
N GLU A 19 -9.35 -48.09 28.84
CA GLU A 19 -9.32 -48.11 30.30
C GLU A 19 -9.85 -46.81 30.93
N GLY A 20 -10.12 -45.76 30.10
CA GLY A 20 -10.67 -44.49 30.54
C GLY A 20 -9.64 -43.51 31.14
N SER A 21 -8.35 -43.73 30.88
CA SER A 21 -7.31 -42.81 31.30
C SER A 21 -7.37 -41.48 30.53
N PRO A 22 -6.96 -40.33 31.12
CA PRO A 22 -6.84 -39.09 30.40
C PRO A 22 -5.72 -39.20 29.35
N LEU A 23 -5.97 -38.66 28.16
CA LEU A 23 -4.99 -38.62 27.09
C LEU A 23 -4.21 -37.32 27.10
N ASN A 24 -2.91 -37.41 26.84
CA ASN A 24 -2.02 -36.29 26.59
C ASN A 24 -1.80 -36.15 25.08
N PHE A 25 -1.79 -34.95 24.59
CA PHE A 25 -1.60 -34.63 23.17
C PHE A 25 -0.31 -33.84 22.97
N ALA A 26 0.42 -34.13 21.91
CA ALA A 26 1.57 -33.37 21.47
C ALA A 26 1.51 -33.22 19.94
N TRP A 27 1.33 -32.01 19.48
CA TRP A 27 1.31 -31.63 18.07
C TRP A 27 2.66 -31.08 17.69
N ASP A 28 3.25 -31.62 16.68
CA ASP A 28 4.34 -31.03 15.93
C ASP A 28 3.75 -30.56 14.58
N LEU A 29 3.78 -29.27 14.32
CA LEU A 29 3.16 -28.65 13.15
C LEU A 29 4.16 -28.40 12.01
N ASN A 30 5.44 -28.66 12.24
CA ASN A 30 6.50 -28.58 11.25
C ASN A 30 7.62 -29.60 11.51
N THR A 31 7.36 -30.87 11.20
CA THR A 31 8.32 -31.95 11.38
C THR A 31 9.62 -31.82 10.57
N LEU A 32 9.84 -30.69 9.88
CA LEU A 32 11.07 -30.38 9.15
C LEU A 32 12.00 -29.43 9.90
N GLU A 33 11.54 -28.83 11.00
CA GLU A 33 12.28 -27.87 11.80
C GLU A 33 12.61 -28.45 13.18
N ASP A 34 13.88 -28.55 13.50
CA ASP A 34 14.38 -28.94 14.81
C ASP A 34 14.41 -27.67 15.70
N SER A 35 13.34 -27.44 16.45
CA SER A 35 13.15 -26.23 17.23
C SER A 35 13.85 -26.26 18.58
N ASP A 36 14.13 -27.45 19.13
CA ASP A 36 14.84 -27.62 20.40
C ASP A 36 16.35 -27.91 20.23
N GLY A 37 16.79 -28.25 19.01
CA GLY A 37 18.19 -28.45 18.66
C GLY A 37 18.76 -29.78 19.09
N ASP A 38 17.90 -30.78 19.33
CA ASP A 38 18.33 -32.11 19.75
C ASP A 38 18.76 -33.05 18.58
N GLY A 39 18.50 -32.60 17.34
CA GLY A 39 18.83 -33.31 16.09
C GLY A 39 17.71 -34.17 15.55
N ASP A 40 16.52 -34.16 16.14
CA ASP A 40 15.32 -34.84 15.68
C ASP A 40 14.14 -33.89 15.50
N PRO A 41 13.93 -33.34 14.30
CA PRO A 41 12.87 -32.34 14.05
C PRO A 41 11.45 -32.93 14.14
N SER A 42 11.30 -34.23 14.37
CA SER A 42 9.99 -34.90 14.42
C SER A 42 9.41 -35.03 15.83
N ASN A 43 10.11 -34.55 16.84
CA ASN A 43 9.73 -34.68 18.24
C ASN A 43 9.44 -33.37 18.96
N ASP A 44 9.39 -32.26 18.24
CA ASP A 44 9.27 -30.89 18.75
C ASP A 44 7.79 -30.45 18.87
N PRO A 45 7.14 -30.58 20.04
CA PRO A 45 5.73 -30.26 20.15
C PRO A 45 5.48 -28.75 20.18
N ASP A 46 4.72 -28.25 19.20
CA ASP A 46 4.23 -26.85 19.13
C ASP A 46 2.99 -26.62 19.99
N ALA A 47 2.19 -27.65 20.24
CA ALA A 47 0.99 -27.57 21.07
C ALA A 47 0.67 -28.90 21.76
N THR A 48 0.00 -28.77 22.93
CA THR A 48 -0.41 -29.94 23.76
C THR A 48 -1.90 -29.97 24.06
N THR A 49 -2.70 -29.31 23.28
CA THR A 49 -4.16 -29.22 23.42
C THR A 49 -4.87 -30.22 22.52
N GLU A 50 -6.11 -30.56 22.85
CA GLU A 50 -6.96 -31.45 22.01
C GLU A 50 -7.25 -30.82 20.63
N THR A 51 -7.17 -29.49 20.52
CA THR A 51 -7.41 -28.72 19.29
C THR A 51 -6.25 -27.78 19.06
N VAL A 52 -5.80 -27.70 17.81
CA VAL A 52 -4.74 -26.78 17.37
C VAL A 52 -5.19 -25.96 16.17
N LEU A 53 -4.72 -24.74 16.09
CA LEU A 53 -4.91 -23.85 14.94
C LEU A 53 -3.66 -23.90 14.07
N LEU A 54 -3.85 -24.16 12.78
CA LEU A 54 -2.77 -24.13 11.80
C LEU A 54 -2.73 -22.74 11.12
N ASP A 55 -1.53 -22.22 10.93
CA ASP A 55 -1.34 -21.06 10.08
C ASP A 55 -1.37 -21.48 8.60
N THR A 56 -2.42 -21.08 7.90
CA THR A 56 -2.61 -21.31 6.47
C THR A 56 -2.56 -19.99 5.67
N SER A 57 -1.86 -19.01 6.18
CA SER A 57 -1.71 -17.69 5.54
C SER A 57 -0.82 -17.73 4.29
N SER A 58 0.07 -18.73 4.20
CA SER A 58 0.96 -18.96 3.07
C SER A 58 0.66 -20.27 2.39
N SER A 59 0.76 -20.32 1.06
CA SER A 59 0.65 -21.56 0.30
C SER A 59 1.89 -22.45 0.47
N GLY A 60 1.69 -23.75 0.42
CA GLY A 60 2.75 -24.72 0.57
C GLY A 60 2.29 -26.01 1.22
N TYR A 61 3.23 -26.87 1.55
CA TYR A 61 2.96 -28.10 2.29
C TYR A 61 3.30 -27.91 3.77
N ILE A 62 2.38 -28.34 4.63
CA ILE A 62 2.60 -28.45 6.07
C ILE A 62 2.74 -29.96 6.36
N TYR A 63 3.86 -30.34 6.93
CA TYR A 63 4.13 -31.71 7.40
C TYR A 63 4.10 -31.69 8.91
N GLY A 64 3.18 -32.40 9.50
CA GLY A 64 3.06 -32.42 10.94
C GLY A 64 2.81 -33.81 11.48
N SER A 65 2.89 -33.96 12.79
CA SER A 65 2.54 -35.17 13.52
C SER A 65 1.71 -34.87 14.76
N LEU A 66 0.98 -35.85 15.18
CA LEU A 66 0.30 -35.89 16.46
C LEU A 66 0.73 -37.15 17.23
N ARG A 67 1.21 -36.92 18.42
CA ARG A 67 1.45 -37.97 19.40
C ARG A 67 0.38 -37.91 20.47
N VAL A 68 -0.22 -39.04 20.75
CA VAL A 68 -1.17 -39.23 21.84
C VAL A 68 -0.60 -40.28 22.82
N ASP A 69 -0.69 -40.00 24.12
CA ASP A 69 -0.08 -40.77 25.18
C ASP A 69 -1.09 -40.91 26.34
N ASP A 70 -1.27 -42.14 26.88
CA ASP A 70 -2.17 -42.45 28.00
C ASP A 70 -1.55 -42.24 29.39
N GLY A 71 -0.27 -41.83 29.46
CA GLY A 71 0.47 -41.72 30.69
C GLY A 71 0.85 -43.03 31.35
N ALA A 72 0.38 -44.19 30.85
CA ALA A 72 0.65 -45.51 31.32
C ALA A 72 1.66 -46.27 30.45
N GLY A 73 2.06 -45.68 29.32
CA GLY A 73 3.09 -46.22 28.43
C GLY A 73 2.58 -46.59 27.04
N ALA A 74 1.28 -46.52 26.77
CA ALA A 74 0.78 -46.63 25.40
C ALA A 74 0.89 -45.29 24.68
N VAL A 75 1.47 -45.33 23.49
CA VAL A 75 1.67 -44.14 22.63
C VAL A 75 1.21 -44.45 21.22
N ALA A 76 0.47 -43.55 20.62
CA ALA A 76 0.12 -43.57 19.20
C ALA A 76 0.65 -42.30 18.54
N VAL A 77 1.20 -42.44 17.34
CA VAL A 77 1.69 -41.30 16.52
C VAL A 77 1.06 -41.41 15.16
N GLU A 78 0.49 -40.28 14.69
CA GLU A 78 -0.07 -40.16 13.36
C GLU A 78 0.55 -38.92 12.68
N SER A 79 1.04 -39.09 11.46
CA SER A 79 1.59 -38.02 10.66
C SER A 79 0.55 -37.50 9.65
N PHE A 80 0.58 -36.23 9.35
CA PHE A 80 -0.29 -35.62 8.34
C PHE A 80 0.50 -34.74 7.39
N GLU A 81 0.00 -34.64 6.17
CA GLU A 81 0.44 -33.72 5.16
C GLU A 81 -0.77 -32.85 4.73
N LEU A 82 -0.62 -31.55 4.77
CA LEU A 82 -1.62 -30.61 4.33
C LEU A 82 -1.06 -29.74 3.21
N ASN A 83 -1.73 -29.73 2.07
CA ASN A 83 -1.39 -28.84 0.97
C ASN A 83 -2.27 -27.59 1.05
N VAL A 84 -1.65 -26.46 1.39
CA VAL A 84 -2.27 -25.13 1.35
C VAL A 84 -2.07 -24.56 -0.04
N THR A 85 -3.15 -24.39 -0.78
CA THR A 85 -3.11 -23.86 -2.15
C THR A 85 -3.30 -22.36 -2.17
N THR A 86 -2.70 -21.69 -3.16
CA THR A 86 -2.96 -20.28 -3.46
C THR A 86 -4.45 -20.06 -3.75
N ARG A 87 -4.92 -18.86 -3.44
CA ARG A 87 -6.27 -18.39 -3.79
C ARG A 87 -6.26 -17.75 -5.17
N THR A 88 -7.40 -17.81 -5.84
CA THR A 88 -7.58 -17.17 -7.13
C THR A 88 -8.45 -15.92 -6.98
N PHE A 89 -7.97 -14.82 -7.53
CA PHE A 89 -8.66 -13.53 -7.50
C PHE A 89 -8.92 -13.04 -8.92
N ARG A 90 -10.13 -12.54 -9.14
CA ARG A 90 -10.42 -11.71 -10.29
C ARG A 90 -10.04 -10.28 -9.94
N VAL A 91 -9.14 -9.70 -10.71
CA VAL A 91 -8.70 -8.31 -10.59
C VAL A 91 -9.36 -7.49 -11.69
N THR A 92 -9.96 -6.37 -11.30
CA THR A 92 -10.49 -5.36 -12.22
C THR A 92 -9.90 -4.01 -11.81
N TRP A 93 -9.32 -3.29 -12.77
CA TRP A 93 -8.73 -1.99 -12.51
C TRP A 93 -9.71 -0.86 -12.75
N ILE A 94 -9.82 0.04 -11.77
CA ILE A 94 -10.70 1.21 -11.81
C ILE A 94 -9.82 2.45 -11.82
N THR A 95 -10.03 3.32 -12.82
CA THR A 95 -9.34 4.62 -12.89
C THR A 95 -10.18 5.65 -12.15
N GLU A 96 -9.54 6.38 -11.24
CA GLU A 96 -10.13 7.47 -10.47
C GLU A 96 -9.26 8.72 -10.59
N THR A 97 -9.91 9.88 -10.57
CA THR A 97 -9.25 11.18 -10.49
C THR A 97 -9.62 11.82 -9.18
N TYR A 98 -8.65 12.35 -8.48
CA TYR A 98 -8.89 13.16 -7.29
C TYR A 98 -8.10 14.46 -7.36
N GLU A 99 -8.61 15.47 -6.67
CA GLU A 99 -8.07 16.80 -6.64
C GLU A 99 -7.74 17.20 -5.20
N VAL A 100 -6.60 17.84 -5.02
CA VAL A 100 -6.22 18.50 -3.77
C VAL A 100 -5.90 19.94 -4.09
N SER A 101 -6.39 20.88 -3.27
CA SER A 101 -6.12 22.29 -3.42
C SER A 101 -5.63 22.91 -2.11
N TRP A 102 -4.71 23.85 -2.23
CA TRP A 102 -4.21 24.67 -1.14
C TRP A 102 -4.26 26.13 -1.58
N ASP A 103 -4.57 27.01 -0.68
CA ASP A 103 -4.60 28.45 -0.86
C ASP A 103 -4.04 29.14 0.38
N GLU A 104 -3.12 30.06 0.20
CA GLU A 104 -2.53 30.86 1.26
C GLU A 104 -1.97 32.17 0.67
N TYR A 105 -1.55 33.07 1.54
CA TYR A 105 -0.77 34.26 1.21
C TYR A 105 0.70 34.02 1.55
N LEU A 106 1.62 34.48 0.69
CA LEU A 106 3.05 34.49 0.93
C LEU A 106 3.67 35.86 0.72
N ASP A 107 4.41 36.31 1.74
CA ASP A 107 5.29 37.46 1.61
C ASP A 107 6.48 37.15 0.68
N GLN A 108 7.02 38.17 0.06
CA GLN A 108 8.20 38.07 -0.78
C GLN A 108 9.39 37.44 -0.05
N GLY A 109 9.96 36.39 -0.63
CA GLY A 109 11.05 35.62 -0.05
C GLY A 109 10.61 34.47 0.84
N ASP A 110 9.33 34.35 1.17
CA ASP A 110 8.79 33.26 1.96
C ASP A 110 8.48 32.00 1.12
N SER A 111 8.22 30.90 1.79
CA SER A 111 7.89 29.64 1.17
C SER A 111 6.86 28.85 1.97
N TRP A 112 6.01 28.15 1.25
CA TRP A 112 5.06 27.19 1.77
C TRP A 112 5.43 25.76 1.33
N SER A 113 5.04 24.76 2.11
CA SER A 113 5.20 23.35 1.74
C SER A 113 4.00 22.53 2.15
N GLY A 114 3.50 21.71 1.22
CA GLY A 114 2.40 20.75 1.43
C GLY A 114 2.79 19.34 1.00
N ASN A 115 2.16 18.35 1.63
CA ASN A 115 2.45 16.95 1.37
C ASN A 115 1.21 16.18 0.94
N MET A 116 1.38 15.17 0.06
CA MET A 116 0.38 14.19 -0.30
C MET A 116 1.04 12.86 -0.63
N THR A 117 0.30 11.75 -0.54
CA THR A 117 0.76 10.39 -0.85
C THR A 117 -0.19 9.70 -1.82
N PRO A 118 -0.22 10.11 -3.10
CA PRO A 118 -1.16 9.55 -4.08
C PRO A 118 -0.97 8.06 -4.32
N GLY A 119 0.23 7.54 -4.14
CA GLY A 119 0.54 6.11 -4.25
C GLY A 119 -0.18 5.22 -3.24
N ASP A 120 -0.57 5.75 -2.07
CA ASP A 120 -1.34 5.02 -1.06
C ASP A 120 -2.78 4.73 -1.53
N ILE A 121 -3.30 5.52 -2.47
CA ILE A 121 -4.64 5.36 -3.04
C ILE A 121 -4.63 4.34 -4.18
N GLY A 122 -3.59 4.34 -4.99
CA GLY A 122 -3.47 3.47 -6.15
C GLY A 122 -2.20 3.72 -6.96
N ARG A 123 -2.09 3.08 -8.10
CA ARG A 123 -0.99 3.29 -9.04
C ARG A 123 -1.19 4.64 -9.75
N VAL A 124 -0.26 5.56 -9.57
CA VAL A 124 -0.33 6.88 -10.18
C VAL A 124 -0.10 6.79 -11.69
N LEU A 125 -1.03 7.28 -12.50
CA LEU A 125 -0.90 7.31 -13.96
C LEU A 125 -0.41 8.64 -14.48
N SER A 126 -0.95 9.74 -13.94
CA SER A 126 -0.62 11.10 -14.35
C SER A 126 -0.96 12.09 -13.27
N PHE A 127 -0.41 13.28 -13.38
CA PHE A 127 -0.86 14.43 -12.60
C PHE A 127 -0.84 15.70 -13.43
N ASN A 128 -1.64 16.68 -13.01
CA ASN A 128 -1.61 18.07 -13.44
C ASN A 128 -1.66 18.97 -12.22
N ALA A 129 -0.70 19.89 -12.09
CA ALA A 129 -0.62 20.85 -11.01
C ALA A 129 -0.60 22.25 -11.59
N VAL A 130 -1.47 23.10 -11.07
CA VAL A 130 -1.62 24.48 -11.48
C VAL A 130 -1.49 25.37 -10.27
N LEU A 131 -0.50 26.27 -10.30
CA LEU A 131 -0.34 27.35 -9.35
C LEU A 131 -0.85 28.63 -10.02
N GLU A 132 -1.82 29.29 -9.41
CA GLU A 132 -2.35 30.58 -9.84
C GLU A 132 -2.15 31.61 -8.72
N LEU A 133 -1.69 32.82 -9.09
CA LEU A 133 -1.59 33.93 -8.17
C LEU A 133 -2.82 34.83 -8.35
N ASP A 134 -3.22 35.54 -7.31
CA ASP A 134 -4.18 36.63 -7.48
C ASP A 134 -3.61 37.68 -8.38
N GLN A 135 -4.49 38.45 -8.99
CA GLN A 135 -4.07 39.46 -9.97
C GLN A 135 -3.50 40.69 -9.29
N ASP A 136 -2.26 41.03 -9.62
CA ASP A 136 -1.61 42.24 -9.16
C ASP A 136 -2.30 43.49 -9.66
N VAL A 137 -2.27 44.52 -8.83
CA VAL A 137 -2.91 45.80 -9.14
C VAL A 137 -2.04 46.68 -10.09
N ALA A 138 -0.72 46.45 -10.06
CA ALA A 138 0.25 47.20 -10.83
C ALA A 138 1.48 46.34 -11.21
N PRO A 139 2.14 46.60 -12.37
CA PRO A 139 3.39 45.91 -12.71
C PRO A 139 4.57 46.40 -11.84
N PRO A 140 5.62 45.55 -11.63
CA PRO A 140 5.77 44.23 -12.21
C PRO A 140 4.88 43.18 -11.51
N HIS A 141 4.70 42.04 -12.15
CA HIS A 141 3.98 40.90 -11.57
C HIS A 141 4.85 40.16 -10.58
N ASP A 142 4.22 39.61 -9.56
CA ASP A 142 4.83 38.64 -8.67
C ASP A 142 5.29 37.39 -9.42
N ASN A 143 6.40 36.85 -8.97
CA ASN A 143 6.97 35.64 -9.55
C ASN A 143 7.12 34.58 -8.47
N PHE A 144 6.30 33.54 -8.56
CA PHE A 144 6.35 32.40 -7.67
C PHE A 144 6.95 31.20 -8.38
N THR A 145 7.54 30.29 -7.60
CA THR A 145 8.06 29.04 -8.10
C THR A 145 7.35 27.89 -7.45
N LEU A 146 6.79 27.00 -8.27
CA LEU A 146 6.25 25.73 -7.87
C LEU A 146 7.31 24.64 -8.04
N SER A 147 7.51 23.82 -7.02
CA SER A 147 8.39 22.64 -7.07
C SER A 147 7.66 21.41 -6.56
N LEU A 148 7.92 20.28 -7.20
CA LEU A 148 7.54 18.95 -6.73
C LEU A 148 8.79 18.14 -6.49
N ASN A 149 8.89 17.51 -5.31
CA ASN A 149 9.91 16.55 -4.96
C ASN A 149 9.27 15.24 -4.47
N ILE A 150 9.62 14.12 -5.11
CA ILE A 150 9.26 12.75 -4.69
C ILE A 150 10.56 12.06 -4.35
N VAL A 151 10.85 11.95 -3.05
CA VAL A 151 12.18 11.53 -2.57
C VAL A 151 12.48 10.09 -2.96
N GLU A 152 11.51 9.19 -2.82
CA GLU A 152 11.65 7.76 -3.09
C GLU A 152 11.96 7.46 -4.56
N ASP A 153 11.49 8.32 -5.47
CA ASP A 153 11.68 8.18 -6.92
C ASP A 153 12.85 9.01 -7.46
N ASN A 154 13.49 9.78 -6.60
CA ASN A 154 14.47 10.80 -7.01
C ASN A 154 13.92 11.74 -8.12
N TYR A 155 12.62 12.03 -8.04
CA TYR A 155 11.92 12.89 -8.98
C TYR A 155 11.87 14.31 -8.43
N ASN A 156 12.36 15.26 -9.21
CA ASN A 156 12.33 16.68 -8.87
C ASN A 156 11.99 17.52 -10.10
N ARG A 157 10.96 18.34 -9.99
CA ARG A 157 10.59 19.30 -11.04
C ARG A 157 10.33 20.68 -10.43
N ARG A 158 10.59 21.68 -11.23
CA ARG A 158 10.39 23.09 -10.86
C ARG A 158 9.89 23.86 -12.07
N VAL A 159 8.94 24.79 -11.83
CA VAL A 159 8.39 25.72 -12.81
C VAL A 159 8.14 27.06 -12.11
N ALA A 160 8.34 28.15 -12.83
CA ALA A 160 8.01 29.50 -12.33
C ALA A 160 6.70 29.95 -12.97
N THR A 161 5.99 30.86 -12.29
CA THR A 161 4.81 31.50 -12.87
C THR A 161 5.21 32.36 -14.07
N GLU A 162 4.40 32.27 -15.13
CA GLU A 162 4.44 33.24 -16.22
C GLU A 162 3.62 34.47 -15.83
N ALA A 163 4.12 35.66 -16.19
CA ALA A 163 3.44 36.89 -15.88
C ALA A 163 2.01 36.92 -16.44
N GLY A 164 1.06 37.31 -15.62
CA GLY A 164 -0.33 37.47 -16.03
C GLY A 164 -0.48 38.60 -17.06
N ASN A 165 -1.64 38.72 -17.65
CA ASN A 165 -1.96 39.73 -18.66
C ASN A 165 -3.04 40.69 -18.15
N TYR A 166 -2.63 41.90 -17.82
CA TYR A 166 -3.57 42.95 -17.36
C TYR A 166 -4.68 43.26 -18.35
N SER A 167 -4.41 43.18 -19.67
CA SER A 167 -5.40 43.53 -20.69
C SER A 167 -6.53 42.52 -20.78
N THR A 168 -6.27 41.24 -20.47
CA THR A 168 -7.24 40.16 -20.48
C THR A 168 -7.68 39.73 -19.09
N ASN A 169 -7.13 40.35 -18.04
CA ASN A 169 -7.39 39.99 -16.65
C ASN A 169 -7.02 38.53 -16.34
N GLU A 170 -5.93 38.04 -16.91
CA GLU A 170 -5.39 36.70 -16.66
C GLU A 170 -4.38 36.74 -15.52
N PRO A 171 -4.52 35.85 -14.51
CA PRO A 171 -3.58 35.74 -13.40
C PRO A 171 -2.22 35.22 -13.85
N ALA A 172 -1.18 35.47 -13.05
CA ALA A 172 0.10 34.80 -13.21
C ALA A 172 -0.03 33.33 -12.86
N ARG A 173 0.53 32.44 -13.70
CA ARG A 173 0.27 31.02 -13.62
C ARG A 173 1.52 30.18 -13.87
N ALA A 174 1.66 29.07 -13.11
CA ALA A 174 2.63 28.01 -13.40
C ALA A 174 1.91 26.68 -13.52
N GLU A 175 2.29 25.90 -14.53
CA GLU A 175 1.69 24.58 -14.78
C GLU A 175 2.77 23.50 -14.85
N MET A 176 2.50 22.38 -14.20
CA MET A 176 3.38 21.22 -14.18
C MET A 176 2.53 19.96 -14.37
N SER A 177 2.84 19.16 -15.38
CA SER A 177 2.13 17.91 -15.63
C SER A 177 3.07 16.79 -16.03
N GLU A 178 2.66 15.55 -15.76
CA GLU A 178 3.35 14.35 -16.20
C GLU A 178 2.31 13.28 -16.54
N ASP A 179 2.47 12.67 -17.71
CA ASP A 179 1.66 11.55 -18.16
C ASP A 179 2.48 10.26 -18.20
N GLY A 180 1.81 9.10 -18.12
CA GLY A 180 2.47 7.80 -18.27
C GLY A 180 3.50 7.52 -17.18
N MET A 181 3.24 7.98 -15.96
CA MET A 181 4.12 7.73 -14.82
C MET A 181 4.30 6.24 -14.55
N ASN A 182 3.21 5.47 -14.67
CA ASN A 182 3.21 4.02 -14.56
C ASN A 182 2.38 3.38 -15.66
N GLU A 183 2.67 2.10 -15.92
CA GLU A 183 1.87 1.29 -16.83
C GLU A 183 0.50 1.01 -16.22
N ARG A 184 -0.50 0.90 -17.10
CA ARG A 184 -1.85 0.50 -16.69
C ARG A 184 -1.83 -0.96 -16.23
N GLY A 185 -2.57 -1.25 -15.16
CA GLY A 185 -2.79 -2.63 -14.74
C GLY A 185 -3.75 -3.33 -15.71
N GLU A 186 -3.60 -4.63 -15.85
CA GLU A 186 -4.43 -5.48 -16.69
C GLU A 186 -5.48 -6.21 -15.86
N ASP A 187 -6.72 -6.22 -16.35
CA ASP A 187 -7.78 -7.04 -15.78
C ASP A 187 -7.47 -8.53 -16.03
N GLY A 188 -7.75 -9.37 -15.04
CA GLY A 188 -7.45 -10.79 -15.21
C GLY A 188 -7.68 -11.64 -13.97
N MET A 189 -7.23 -12.88 -14.08
CA MET A 189 -7.21 -13.85 -12.98
C MET A 189 -5.79 -13.97 -12.45
N TYR A 190 -5.63 -13.74 -11.16
CA TYR A 190 -4.35 -13.75 -10.46
C TYR A 190 -4.41 -14.74 -9.29
N THR A 191 -3.28 -15.36 -8.97
CA THR A 191 -3.16 -16.24 -7.81
C THR A 191 -2.25 -15.63 -6.77
N SER A 192 -2.64 -15.74 -5.51
CA SER A 192 -1.86 -15.27 -4.36
C SER A 192 -2.31 -15.98 -3.09
N ASP A 193 -1.50 -15.94 -2.07
CA ASP A 193 -1.84 -16.49 -0.76
C ASP A 193 -2.97 -15.71 -0.08
N SER A 194 -3.00 -14.39 -0.30
CA SER A 194 -4.04 -13.51 0.23
C SER A 194 -4.34 -12.33 -0.69
N ALA A 195 -5.50 -11.70 -0.47
CA ALA A 195 -5.87 -10.45 -1.16
C ALA A 195 -4.87 -9.32 -0.85
N GLU A 196 -4.37 -9.25 0.39
CA GLU A 196 -3.40 -8.24 0.82
C GLU A 196 -2.04 -8.43 0.15
N ALA A 197 -1.56 -9.68 0.05
CA ALA A 197 -0.33 -10.00 -0.65
C ALA A 197 -0.42 -9.65 -2.14
N LEU A 198 -1.56 -9.95 -2.78
CA LEU A 198 -1.81 -9.60 -4.16
C LEU A 198 -1.87 -8.08 -4.36
N LEU A 199 -2.62 -7.36 -3.50
CA LEU A 199 -2.73 -5.91 -3.56
C LEU A 199 -1.36 -5.25 -3.45
N ARG A 200 -0.53 -5.70 -2.52
CA ARG A 200 0.84 -5.23 -2.36
C ARG A 200 1.68 -5.47 -3.61
N LEU A 201 1.56 -6.65 -4.22
CA LEU A 201 2.25 -6.98 -5.47
C LEU A 201 1.82 -6.06 -6.62
N LEU A 202 0.52 -5.81 -6.75
CA LEU A 202 -0.05 -5.00 -7.83
C LEU A 202 0.28 -3.50 -7.70
N LEU A 203 0.41 -2.98 -6.47
CA LEU A 203 0.69 -1.57 -6.21
C LEU A 203 2.19 -1.26 -6.06
N ASN A 204 2.97 -2.17 -5.49
CA ASN A 204 4.39 -1.97 -5.15
C ASN A 204 5.34 -2.70 -6.09
N SER A 205 5.02 -2.84 -7.37
CA SER A 205 6.01 -3.41 -8.29
C SER A 205 7.19 -2.42 -8.40
N ARG A 206 8.37 -2.86 -7.96
CA ARG A 206 9.61 -2.06 -7.99
C ARG A 206 10.01 -1.56 -9.39
N GLU A 207 9.40 -2.11 -10.43
CA GLU A 207 9.70 -1.81 -11.83
C GLU A 207 8.83 -0.69 -12.43
N SER A 208 7.76 -0.28 -11.73
CA SER A 208 6.82 0.72 -12.21
C SER A 208 6.37 1.73 -11.14
N GLY A 209 7.13 1.83 -10.04
CA GLY A 209 6.71 2.57 -8.85
C GLY A 209 6.97 4.08 -8.89
N LYS A 210 6.79 4.75 -10.01
CA LYS A 210 6.87 6.21 -10.04
C LYS A 210 5.68 6.84 -9.31
N GLY A 211 5.97 7.84 -8.50
CA GLY A 211 4.95 8.58 -7.75
C GLY A 211 4.37 7.83 -6.54
N GLN A 212 5.01 6.75 -6.09
CA GLN A 212 4.52 5.93 -4.96
C GLN A 212 4.95 6.44 -3.60
N GLY A 213 5.80 7.42 -3.51
CA GLY A 213 6.26 8.00 -2.25
C GLY A 213 5.49 9.22 -1.80
N ALA A 214 6.07 9.90 -0.81
CA ALA A 214 5.59 11.18 -0.36
C ALA A 214 5.91 12.27 -1.41
N TRP A 215 4.89 12.97 -1.86
CA TRP A 215 5.00 14.13 -2.72
C TRP A 215 5.09 15.38 -1.88
N VAL A 216 6.20 16.09 -2.01
CA VAL A 216 6.42 17.35 -1.32
C VAL A 216 6.31 18.47 -2.34
N TRP A 217 5.23 19.23 -2.25
CA TRP A 217 5.01 20.46 -2.99
C TRP A 217 5.63 21.63 -2.25
N THR A 218 6.25 22.54 -2.96
CA THR A 218 6.80 23.75 -2.39
C THR A 218 6.46 24.93 -3.30
N VAL A 219 5.89 25.96 -2.72
CA VAL A 219 5.65 27.26 -3.36
C VAL A 219 6.58 28.28 -2.74
N VAL A 220 7.31 29.00 -3.55
CA VAL A 220 8.28 30.04 -3.11
C VAL A 220 7.96 31.35 -3.79
N ALA A 221 7.65 32.37 -3.01
CA ALA A 221 7.53 33.73 -3.49
C ALA A 221 8.93 34.27 -3.80
N GLN A 222 9.20 34.59 -5.08
CA GLN A 222 10.49 35.14 -5.50
C GLN A 222 10.52 36.64 -5.25
N GLN A 223 11.71 37.16 -5.07
CA GLN A 223 11.90 38.60 -4.98
C GLN A 223 11.87 39.20 -6.40
N SER A 224 10.72 39.58 -6.88
CA SER A 224 10.53 40.08 -8.24
C SER A 224 9.94 41.49 -8.32
N ASP A 225 9.44 42.00 -7.20
CA ASP A 225 8.87 43.35 -7.14
C ASP A 225 9.92 44.45 -7.20
N PRO A 226 9.56 45.64 -7.70
CA PRO A 226 10.41 46.80 -7.49
C PRO A 226 10.42 47.09 -5.99
N ASP A 227 11.59 46.97 -5.40
CA ASP A 227 11.84 47.54 -4.09
C ASP A 227 11.23 48.93 -3.96
N ALA A 228 10.62 49.22 -2.83
CA ALA A 228 9.93 50.41 -2.43
C ALA A 228 10.13 51.65 -3.34
N ILE A 229 9.13 51.96 -4.12
CA ILE A 229 9.15 53.12 -5.06
C ILE A 229 9.11 54.44 -4.30
N ILE A 230 8.62 54.49 -3.07
CA ILE A 230 8.52 55.68 -2.23
C ILE A 230 8.84 55.33 -0.77
N GLY A 231 10.11 55.42 -0.40
CA GLY A 231 10.62 55.40 0.98
C GLY A 231 10.13 54.27 1.84
N GLU A 232 10.84 53.22 2.06
CA GLU A 232 10.68 52.08 3.01
C GLU A 232 9.28 51.39 3.08
N ILE A 233 8.30 51.75 2.24
CA ILE A 233 6.99 51.10 2.19
C ILE A 233 6.94 50.31 0.88
N ASP A 234 6.96 49.02 1.01
CA ASP A 234 6.62 48.09 -0.05
C ASP A 234 5.10 48.16 -0.26
N PRO A 235 4.62 48.57 -1.44
CA PRO A 235 3.18 48.70 -1.69
C PRO A 235 2.52 47.34 -1.97
N ASP A 236 3.29 46.29 -2.27
CA ASP A 236 2.83 44.95 -2.62
C ASP A 236 3.81 43.88 -2.09
N PRO A 237 3.76 43.57 -0.78
CA PRO A 237 4.78 42.75 -0.12
C PRO A 237 4.67 41.24 -0.42
N GLY A 238 3.65 40.79 -1.14
CA GLY A 238 3.40 39.36 -1.47
C GLY A 238 2.04 39.17 -2.12
N ASN A 239 1.70 37.91 -2.37
CA ASN A 239 0.47 37.59 -3.10
C ASN A 239 -0.29 36.41 -2.50
N ASP A 240 -1.60 36.44 -2.67
CA ASP A 240 -2.46 35.27 -2.49
C ASP A 240 -2.26 34.30 -3.65
N TRP A 241 -2.21 33.02 -3.35
CA TRP A 241 -2.02 31.99 -4.36
C TRP A 241 -2.91 30.77 -4.10
N THR A 242 -3.22 30.05 -5.18
CA THR A 242 -3.91 28.76 -5.13
C THR A 242 -3.10 27.74 -5.91
N LEU A 243 -2.81 26.59 -5.28
CA LEU A 243 -2.25 25.42 -5.93
C LEU A 243 -3.32 24.33 -6.01
N THR A 244 -3.70 23.96 -7.23
CA THR A 244 -4.60 22.83 -7.49
C THR A 244 -3.81 21.69 -8.12
N VAL A 245 -3.90 20.49 -7.54
CA VAL A 245 -3.24 19.28 -8.02
C VAL A 245 -4.29 18.22 -8.30
N GLU A 246 -4.42 17.86 -9.56
CA GLU A 246 -5.24 16.74 -10.03
C GLU A 246 -4.35 15.53 -10.27
N VAL A 247 -4.72 14.38 -9.71
CA VAL A 247 -3.97 13.12 -9.87
C VAL A 247 -4.90 12.03 -10.37
N VAL A 248 -4.48 11.33 -11.42
CA VAL A 248 -5.17 10.16 -11.96
C VAL A 248 -4.49 8.91 -11.43
N VAL A 249 -5.25 8.05 -10.77
CA VAL A 249 -4.78 6.79 -10.21
C VAL A 249 -5.59 5.60 -10.72
N MET A 250 -4.97 4.43 -10.77
CA MET A 250 -5.66 3.16 -10.98
C MET A 250 -5.64 2.33 -9.71
N ARG A 251 -6.82 1.85 -9.30
CA ARG A 251 -6.99 0.99 -8.12
C ARG A 251 -7.42 -0.40 -8.55
N PRO A 252 -6.75 -1.47 -8.06
CA PRO A 252 -7.23 -2.82 -8.29
C PRO A 252 -8.40 -3.15 -7.35
N SER A 253 -9.48 -3.64 -7.93
CA SER A 253 -10.60 -4.25 -7.21
C SER A 253 -10.43 -5.76 -7.29
N LEU A 254 -10.37 -6.43 -6.13
CA LEU A 254 -10.14 -7.85 -6.02
C LEU A 254 -11.42 -8.57 -5.60
N THR A 255 -11.78 -9.63 -6.32
CA THR A 255 -12.86 -10.54 -5.94
C THR A 255 -12.31 -11.95 -5.91
N GLU A 256 -12.33 -12.59 -4.74
CA GLU A 256 -11.93 -14.00 -4.61
C GLU A 256 -12.90 -14.89 -5.37
N VAL A 257 -12.35 -15.78 -6.20
CA VAL A 257 -13.11 -16.76 -6.96
C VAL A 257 -13.03 -18.10 -6.24
N ALA A 258 -14.14 -18.51 -5.64
CA ALA A 258 -14.21 -19.84 -5.06
C ALA A 258 -13.94 -20.90 -6.13
N LEU A 259 -12.93 -21.74 -5.94
CA LEU A 259 -12.78 -22.95 -6.71
C LEU A 259 -14.03 -23.79 -6.41
N GLY A 260 -14.91 -23.96 -7.39
CA GLY A 260 -16.09 -24.79 -7.22
C GLY A 260 -15.64 -26.16 -6.71
N SER A 261 -16.23 -26.61 -5.61
CA SER A 261 -16.09 -27.99 -5.17
C SER A 261 -16.39 -28.87 -6.37
N ALA A 262 -15.39 -29.64 -6.82
CA ALA A 262 -15.61 -30.68 -7.81
C ALA A 262 -16.74 -31.54 -7.24
N SER A 263 -17.89 -31.55 -7.89
CA SER A 263 -18.98 -32.46 -7.56
C SER A 263 -18.44 -33.85 -7.80
N GLU A 264 -18.22 -34.59 -6.71
CA GLU A 264 -18.02 -36.03 -6.78
C GLU A 264 -19.23 -36.62 -7.54
N SER A 265 -18.96 -37.11 -8.73
CA SER A 265 -19.88 -37.94 -9.52
C SER A 265 -19.56 -39.39 -9.34
#